data_a3e5862fa8586bed2b7d763b19b5be30
#
_entry.id   a3e5862fa8586bed2b7d763b19b5be30
#
_cell.length_a   1.000
_cell.length_b   1.000
_cell.length_c   1.000
_cell.angle_alpha   90.00
_cell.angle_beta   90.00
_cell.angle_gamma   90.00
#
_symmetry.space_group_name_H-M   'P 1'
#
loop_
_entity.id
_entity.type
_entity.pdbx_description
1 polymer ?
#
loop_
_entity_poly.entity_id
_entity_poly.type
_entity_poly.pdbx_seq_one_letter_code
_entity_poly.pdbx_strand_id
1 'polypeptide(L)'
;MPYRTKANGVADEQLNRADILALNMLLPAVLSRVGRLDPILSSAIQQGVQDAIDQVEHMIAAARRTETRDRCTSALASIRRFRAVVLPT
;
A
#
# COMPACT_ATOMS: atom_id res chain seq x y z
N MET A 1 -11.77 22.60 18.00
CA MET A 1 -11.18 23.83 17.49
C MET A 1 -11.25 23.85 15.99
N PRO A 2 -12.29 24.47 15.45
CA PRO A 2 -12.55 24.36 14.02
C PRO A 2 -11.50 25.01 13.13
N TYR A 3 -10.85 26.06 13.60
CA TYR A 3 -9.81 26.72 12.80
C TYR A 3 -8.57 25.85 12.64
N ARG A 4 -8.30 24.95 13.57
CA ARG A 4 -7.20 24.00 13.45
C ARG A 4 -7.40 23.04 12.31
N THR A 5 -8.65 22.72 12.02
CA THR A 5 -8.98 21.73 11.00
C THR A 5 -8.48 22.17 9.63
N LYS A 6 -8.62 23.46 9.27
CA LYS A 6 -8.16 23.95 7.97
C LYS A 6 -6.64 24.00 7.88
N ALA A 7 -5.97 24.51 8.90
CA ALA A 7 -4.52 24.56 8.91
C ALA A 7 -3.93 23.15 8.92
N ASN A 8 -4.54 22.25 9.69
CA ASN A 8 -4.09 20.87 9.76
C ASN A 8 -4.37 20.12 8.45
N GLY A 9 -5.38 20.52 7.70
CA GLY A 9 -5.70 19.87 6.43
C GLY A 9 -4.56 19.94 5.43
N VAL A 10 -3.93 21.10 5.30
CA VAL A 10 -2.78 21.24 4.39
C VAL A 10 -1.56 20.54 4.94
N ALA A 11 -1.31 20.66 6.24
CA ALA A 11 -0.20 19.99 6.89
C ALA A 11 -0.39 18.46 6.83
N ASP A 12 -1.61 17.98 7.02
CA ASP A 12 -1.93 16.57 6.99
C ASP A 12 -1.69 15.98 5.59
N GLU A 13 -1.99 16.73 4.54
CA GLU A 13 -1.71 16.26 3.18
C GLU A 13 -0.22 16.09 2.95
N GLN A 14 0.59 17.03 3.39
CA GLN A 14 2.04 16.95 3.25
C GLN A 14 2.61 15.82 4.10
N LEU A 15 2.13 15.67 5.33
CA LEU A 15 2.53 14.58 6.20
C LEU A 15 2.12 13.24 5.61
N ASN A 16 0.90 13.15 5.05
CA ASN A 16 0.44 11.91 4.44
C ASN A 16 1.30 11.51 3.25
N ARG A 17 1.74 12.46 2.44
CA ARG A 17 2.64 12.17 1.32
C ARG A 17 4.00 11.67 1.81
N ALA A 18 4.54 12.33 2.83
CA ALA A 18 5.80 11.92 3.42
C ALA A 18 5.68 10.55 4.09
N ASP A 19 4.57 10.31 4.79
CA ASP A 19 4.29 9.04 5.43
C ASP A 19 4.14 7.93 4.41
N ILE A 20 3.44 8.18 3.31
CA ILE A 20 3.27 7.19 2.24
C ILE A 20 4.63 6.85 1.63
N LEU A 21 5.46 7.86 1.37
CA LEU A 21 6.80 7.61 0.84
C LEU A 21 7.63 6.80 1.82
N ALA A 22 7.61 7.17 3.10
CA ALA A 22 8.34 6.45 4.13
C ALA A 22 7.87 5.00 4.23
N LEU A 23 6.56 4.77 4.22
CA LEU A 23 5.99 3.42 4.26
C LEU A 23 6.37 2.62 3.02
N ASN A 24 6.37 3.25 1.85
CA ASN A 24 6.74 2.58 0.60
C ASN A 24 8.21 2.14 0.60
N MET A 25 9.07 2.81 1.36
CA MET A 25 10.47 2.43 1.46
C MET A 25 10.72 1.49 2.64
N LEU A 26 10.09 1.77 3.78
CA LEU A 26 10.36 1.07 5.02
C LEU A 26 9.70 -0.31 5.07
N LEU A 27 8.43 -0.41 4.69
CA LEU A 27 7.68 -1.67 4.75
C LEU A 27 8.33 -2.78 3.91
N PRO A 28 8.68 -2.54 2.64
CA PRO A 28 9.33 -3.59 1.85
C PRO A 28 10.64 -4.04 2.47
N ALA A 29 11.43 -3.10 2.99
CA ALA A 29 12.71 -3.43 3.58
C ALA A 29 12.55 -4.31 4.82
N VAL A 30 11.62 -3.92 5.71
CA VAL A 30 11.36 -4.68 6.95
C VAL A 30 10.77 -6.05 6.63
N LEU A 31 9.75 -6.10 5.78
CA LEU A 31 9.07 -7.35 5.46
C LEU A 31 9.98 -8.32 4.71
N SER A 32 10.85 -7.81 3.85
CA SER A 32 11.82 -8.64 3.15
C SER A 32 12.77 -9.32 4.13
N ARG A 33 13.23 -8.59 5.14
CA ARG A 33 14.11 -9.16 6.16
C ARG A 33 13.40 -10.18 7.05
N VAL A 34 12.17 -9.84 7.47
CA VAL A 34 11.37 -10.74 8.29
C VAL A 34 11.08 -12.04 7.55
N GLY A 35 10.74 -11.94 6.27
CA GLY A 35 10.48 -13.12 5.45
C GLY A 35 11.68 -14.04 5.28
N ARG A 36 12.90 -13.49 5.28
CA ARG A 36 14.10 -14.30 5.18
C ARG A 36 14.40 -15.05 6.47
N LEU A 37 13.96 -14.51 7.59
CA LEU A 37 14.23 -15.11 8.90
C LEU A 37 13.31 -16.29 9.21
N ASP A 38 12.09 -16.27 8.69
CA ASP A 38 11.06 -17.23 9.06
C ASP A 38 10.17 -17.59 7.87
N PRO A 39 10.17 -18.87 7.42
CA PRO A 39 9.33 -19.29 6.31
C PRO A 39 7.83 -19.13 6.57
N ILE A 40 7.40 -19.25 7.84
CA ILE A 40 5.98 -19.06 8.17
C ILE A 40 5.59 -17.60 7.97
N LEU A 41 6.44 -16.69 8.40
CA LEU A 41 6.20 -15.25 8.20
C LEU A 41 6.27 -14.89 6.73
N SER A 42 7.16 -15.52 5.97
CA SER A 42 7.23 -15.31 4.52
C SER A 42 5.93 -15.72 3.85
N SER A 43 5.36 -16.86 4.24
CA SER A 43 4.10 -17.33 3.73
C SER A 43 2.95 -16.39 4.10
N ALA A 44 2.95 -15.88 5.32
CA ALA A 44 1.94 -14.93 5.78
C ALA A 44 2.01 -13.62 4.99
N ILE A 45 3.22 -13.13 4.74
CA ILE A 45 3.43 -11.93 3.93
C ILE A 45 2.90 -12.14 2.52
N GLN A 46 3.21 -13.29 1.93
CA GLN A 46 2.76 -13.64 0.59
C GLN A 46 1.23 -13.67 0.51
N GLN A 47 0.58 -14.28 1.49
CA GLN A 47 -0.87 -14.31 1.55
C GLN A 47 -1.48 -12.93 1.74
N GLY A 48 -0.88 -12.12 2.63
CA GLY A 48 -1.36 -10.76 2.84
C GLY A 48 -1.27 -9.91 1.58
N VAL A 49 -0.18 -10.02 0.83
CA VAL A 49 -0.02 -9.31 -0.43
C VAL A 49 -1.05 -9.78 -1.45
N GLN A 50 -1.29 -11.09 -1.53
CA GLN A 50 -2.27 -11.63 -2.46
C GLN A 50 -3.69 -11.19 -2.09
N ASP A 51 -4.03 -11.15 -0.79
CA ASP A 51 -5.32 -10.68 -0.33
C ASP A 51 -5.52 -9.21 -0.70
N ALA A 52 -4.47 -8.39 -0.56
CA ALA A 52 -4.55 -6.98 -0.93
C ALA A 52 -4.77 -6.82 -2.44
N ILE A 53 -4.10 -7.61 -3.25
CA ILE A 53 -4.28 -7.59 -4.70
C ILE A 53 -5.73 -7.96 -5.05
N ASP A 54 -6.24 -9.03 -4.47
CA ASP A 54 -7.60 -9.51 -4.74
C ASP A 54 -8.62 -8.44 -4.35
N GLN A 55 -8.42 -7.80 -3.21
CA GLN A 55 -9.31 -6.75 -2.74
C GLN A 55 -9.34 -5.55 -3.67
N VAL A 56 -8.17 -5.11 -4.14
CA VAL A 56 -8.08 -3.97 -5.06
C VAL A 56 -8.68 -4.34 -6.42
N GLU A 57 -8.44 -5.54 -6.90
CA GLU A 57 -9.05 -6.00 -8.15
C GLU A 57 -10.57 -6.02 -8.06
N HIS A 58 -11.09 -6.44 -6.91
CA HIS A 58 -12.53 -6.40 -6.65
C HIS A 58 -13.06 -4.96 -6.67
N MET A 59 -12.32 -4.03 -6.08
CA MET A 59 -12.69 -2.62 -6.09
C MET A 59 -12.69 -2.04 -7.50
N ILE A 60 -11.73 -2.44 -8.33
CA ILE A 60 -11.67 -2.00 -9.72
C ILE A 60 -12.91 -2.48 -10.48
N ALA A 61 -13.27 -3.76 -10.28
CA ALA A 61 -14.45 -4.34 -10.94
C ALA A 61 -15.74 -3.66 -10.50
N ALA A 62 -15.80 -3.20 -9.25
CA ALA A 62 -16.99 -2.55 -8.71
C ALA A 62 -17.01 -1.04 -8.97
N ALA A 63 -15.92 -0.45 -9.43
CA ALA A 63 -15.81 0.99 -9.59
C ALA A 63 -16.71 1.49 -10.72
N ARG A 64 -17.53 2.49 -10.42
CA ARG A 64 -18.43 3.11 -11.39
C ARG A 64 -17.81 4.36 -12.01
N ARG A 65 -16.91 5.03 -11.28
CA ARG A 65 -16.24 6.23 -11.75
C ARG A 65 -14.88 5.89 -12.31
N THR A 66 -14.56 6.47 -13.46
CA THR A 66 -13.24 6.28 -14.06
C THR A 66 -12.12 6.72 -13.14
N GLU A 67 -12.34 7.83 -12.44
CA GLU A 67 -11.35 8.35 -11.49
C GLU A 67 -11.03 7.35 -10.39
N THR A 68 -12.06 6.72 -9.82
CA THR A 68 -11.89 5.69 -8.79
C THR A 68 -11.15 4.49 -9.36
N ARG A 69 -11.53 4.07 -10.56
CA ARG A 69 -10.90 2.93 -11.23
C ARG A 69 -9.41 3.20 -11.49
N ASP A 70 -9.08 4.40 -11.95
CA ASP A 70 -7.70 4.76 -12.23
C ASP A 70 -6.87 4.79 -10.95
N ARG A 71 -7.45 5.29 -9.87
CA ARG A 71 -6.79 5.32 -8.57
C ARG A 71 -6.52 3.91 -8.05
N CYS A 72 -7.48 3.03 -8.18
CA CYS A 72 -7.33 1.63 -7.77
C CYS A 72 -6.33 0.90 -8.66
N THR A 73 -6.32 1.19 -9.95
CA THR A 73 -5.35 0.59 -10.89
C THR A 73 -3.94 1.02 -10.53
N SER A 74 -3.74 2.28 -10.17
CA SER A 74 -2.44 2.76 -9.70
C SER A 74 -2.02 2.08 -8.40
N ALA A 75 -2.97 1.89 -7.48
CA ALA A 75 -2.70 1.19 -6.23
C ALA A 75 -2.30 -0.26 -6.50
N LEU A 76 -2.97 -0.93 -7.42
CA LEU A 76 -2.65 -2.30 -7.79
C LEU A 76 -1.23 -2.41 -8.35
N ALA A 77 -0.84 -1.48 -9.21
CA ALA A 77 0.51 -1.44 -9.76
C ALA A 77 1.55 -1.26 -8.64
N SER A 78 1.25 -0.43 -7.65
CA SER A 78 2.13 -0.22 -6.49
C SER A 78 2.25 -1.49 -5.66
N ILE A 79 1.16 -2.20 -5.43
CA ILE A 79 1.17 -3.45 -4.67
C ILE A 79 2.00 -4.51 -5.38
N ARG A 80 1.88 -4.60 -6.70
CA ARG A 80 2.66 -5.56 -7.49
C ARG A 80 4.15 -5.26 -7.44
N ARG A 81 4.53 -3.98 -7.48
CA ARG A 81 5.93 -3.59 -7.32
C ARG A 81 6.43 -3.92 -5.92
N PHE A 82 5.59 -3.68 -4.93
CA PHE A 82 5.88 -4.02 -3.54
C PHE A 82 6.14 -5.52 -3.40
N ARG A 83 5.28 -6.34 -3.99
CA ARG A 83 5.42 -7.79 -3.95
C ARG A 83 6.76 -8.24 -4.56
N ALA A 84 7.16 -7.62 -5.65
CA ALA A 84 8.40 -7.99 -6.32
C ALA A 84 9.63 -7.71 -5.44
N VAL A 85 9.54 -6.69 -4.58
CA VAL A 85 10.62 -6.34 -3.66
C VAL A 85 10.61 -7.23 -2.42
N VAL A 86 9.41 -7.48 -1.88
CA VAL A 86 9.25 -8.23 -0.62
C VAL A 86 9.41 -9.73 -0.82
N LEU A 87 8.95 -10.24 -1.96
CA LEU A 87 8.96 -11.67 -2.26
C LEU A 87 9.75 -11.94 -3.56
N PRO A 88 11.04 -11.65 -3.58
CA PRO A 88 11.85 -11.97 -4.75
C PRO A 88 11.99 -13.48 -4.89
N THR A 89 11.72 -13.98 -6.06
CA THR A 89 11.86 -15.41 -6.35
C THR A 89 13.25 -15.76 -6.80
#